data_16f7565d4a7ff6d68234eb99606e4977
#
_entry.id   16f7565d4a7ff6d68234eb99606e4977
#
_cell.length_a   1.000
_cell.length_b   1.000
_cell.length_c   1.000
_cell.angle_alpha   90.00
_cell.angle_beta   90.00
_cell.angle_gamma   90.00
#
_symmetry.space_group_name_H-M   'P 1'
#
loop_
_entity.id
_entity.type
_entity.pdbx_description
1 polymer ?
#
loop_
_entity_poly.entity_id
_entity_poly.type
_entity_poly.pdbx_seq_one_letter_code
_entity_poly.pdbx_strand_id
1 'polypeptide(L)'
;MDIETTRRNLLKGMLAVPVFGTLLAALSPFMRFLKPTIKPLNYMQGPDLPKSLKPVIFDLSLFPKPFDVQSFNFTQINKEYTALGTQIRDIPGFAVKLPNGDFAVYSRICPHLGCVFNYVPNPDDVAKGYNFRPDGPVFACPCHLSVFDIQKEGEVVSGPAPRPPRKFVYKVENNQLVISDLESGGVA
;
A
#
# COMPACT_ATOMS: atom_id res chain seq x y z
N MET A 1 65.66 39.31 -3.24
CA MET A 1 64.50 38.40 -3.41
C MET A 1 65.01 37.19 -4.18
N ASP A 2 65.25 36.08 -3.48
CA ASP A 2 65.96 34.92 -4.03
C ASP A 2 65.18 34.19 -5.10
N ILE A 3 65.73 34.17 -6.30
CA ILE A 3 65.17 33.54 -7.49
C ILE A 3 65.06 32.04 -7.29
N GLU A 4 65.83 31.38 -6.44
CA GLU A 4 65.78 29.97 -6.11
C GLU A 4 64.57 29.59 -5.27
N THR A 5 64.20 30.45 -4.32
CA THR A 5 62.99 30.22 -3.50
C THR A 5 61.72 30.35 -4.32
N THR A 6 61.69 31.21 -5.30
CA THR A 6 60.56 31.42 -6.22
C THR A 6 60.37 30.21 -7.14
N ARG A 7 61.43 29.66 -7.74
CA ARG A 7 61.36 28.46 -8.59
C ARG A 7 60.91 27.23 -7.82
N ARG A 8 61.40 27.05 -6.59
CA ARG A 8 61.03 25.89 -5.73
C ARG A 8 59.58 25.96 -5.28
N ASN A 9 59.05 27.13 -5.01
CA ASN A 9 57.66 27.33 -4.64
C ASN A 9 56.73 27.18 -5.86
N LEU A 10 57.16 27.61 -7.05
CA LEU A 10 56.44 27.41 -8.30
C LEU A 10 56.28 25.90 -8.63
N LEU A 11 57.37 25.13 -8.51
CA LEU A 11 57.36 23.67 -8.74
C LEU A 11 56.49 22.94 -7.71
N LYS A 12 56.53 23.35 -6.44
CA LYS A 12 55.65 22.80 -5.42
C LYS A 12 54.18 23.11 -5.70
N GLY A 13 53.84 24.30 -6.18
CA GLY A 13 52.51 24.69 -6.59
C GLY A 13 52.01 23.90 -7.80
N MET A 14 52.88 23.71 -8.83
CA MET A 14 52.54 22.93 -10.01
C MET A 14 52.28 21.44 -9.72
N LEU A 15 52.94 20.86 -8.71
CA LEU A 15 52.71 19.50 -8.26
C LEU A 15 51.51 19.39 -7.33
N ALA A 16 51.22 20.39 -6.51
CA ALA A 16 50.11 20.39 -5.58
C ALA A 16 48.75 20.41 -6.28
N VAL A 17 48.64 21.17 -7.38
CA VAL A 17 47.36 21.33 -8.11
C VAL A 17 46.81 19.96 -8.65
N PRO A 18 47.60 19.16 -9.40
CA PRO A 18 47.07 17.88 -9.88
C PRO A 18 46.84 16.88 -8.74
N VAL A 19 47.68 16.89 -7.69
CA VAL A 19 47.48 16.00 -6.53
C VAL A 19 46.19 16.34 -5.77
N PHE A 20 45.94 17.62 -5.50
CA PHE A 20 44.69 18.05 -4.87
C PHE A 20 43.48 17.83 -5.79
N GLY A 21 43.62 18.06 -7.09
CA GLY A 21 42.58 17.84 -8.07
C GLY A 21 42.15 16.36 -8.16
N THR A 22 43.12 15.47 -8.19
CA THR A 22 42.80 14.01 -8.20
C THR A 22 42.23 13.53 -6.87
N LEU A 23 42.68 14.07 -5.75
CA LEU A 23 42.13 13.73 -4.42
C LEU A 23 40.67 14.23 -4.30
N LEU A 24 40.38 15.44 -4.76
CA LEU A 24 39.00 15.97 -4.79
C LEU A 24 38.10 15.19 -5.75
N ALA A 25 38.62 14.78 -6.91
CA ALA A 25 37.88 13.97 -7.85
C ALA A 25 37.59 12.58 -7.29
N ALA A 26 38.53 11.95 -6.57
CA ALA A 26 38.36 10.67 -5.90
C ALA A 26 37.39 10.75 -4.70
N LEU A 27 37.33 11.89 -4.01
CA LEU A 27 36.39 12.14 -2.90
C LEU A 27 35.00 12.56 -3.37
N SER A 28 34.84 12.99 -4.63
CA SER A 28 33.57 13.45 -5.20
C SER A 28 32.42 12.43 -5.06
N PRO A 29 32.60 11.14 -5.39
CA PRO A 29 31.54 10.16 -5.18
C PRO A 29 31.19 9.95 -3.70
N PHE A 30 32.19 10.08 -2.81
CA PHE A 30 31.98 9.99 -1.37
C PHE A 30 31.17 11.17 -0.82
N MET A 31 31.41 12.38 -1.33
CA MET A 31 30.65 13.58 -0.97
C MET A 31 29.19 13.50 -1.46
N ARG A 32 28.90 12.79 -2.54
CA ARG A 32 27.52 12.50 -2.96
C ARG A 32 26.80 11.57 -1.99
N PHE A 33 27.52 10.64 -1.36
CA PHE A 33 26.97 9.75 -0.35
C PHE A 33 26.69 10.47 0.98
N LEU A 34 27.46 11.50 1.31
CA LEU A 34 27.30 12.32 2.51
C LEU A 34 26.19 13.38 2.40
N LYS A 35 25.67 13.61 1.21
CA LYS A 35 24.46 14.42 1.01
C LYS A 35 23.27 13.49 0.76
N PRO A 36 22.65 12.90 1.80
CA PRO A 36 21.42 12.19 1.61
C PRO A 36 20.42 13.21 1.03
N THR A 37 19.99 12.99 -0.18
CA THR A 37 18.83 13.70 -0.71
C THR A 37 17.62 13.14 0.03
N ILE A 38 17.36 13.68 1.23
CA ILE A 38 16.13 13.42 1.95
C ILE A 38 15.05 14.11 1.12
N LYS A 39 14.50 13.38 0.15
CA LYS A 39 13.23 13.77 -0.42
C LYS A 39 12.24 13.60 0.72
N PRO A 40 11.54 14.66 1.14
CA PRO A 40 10.46 14.50 2.11
C PRO A 40 9.49 13.50 1.48
N LEU A 41 9.41 12.31 2.06
CA LEU A 41 8.37 11.36 1.75
C LEU A 41 7.08 11.97 2.31
N ASN A 42 6.45 12.80 1.48
CA ASN A 42 5.09 13.27 1.75
C ASN A 42 4.14 12.09 1.60
N TYR A 43 4.14 11.20 2.61
CA TYR A 43 3.19 10.10 2.69
C TYR A 43 1.74 10.59 2.73
N MET A 44 1.51 11.87 3.04
CA MET A 44 0.17 12.45 3.14
C MET A 44 -0.23 13.33 1.95
N GLN A 45 0.69 13.62 1.05
CA GLN A 45 0.42 14.46 -0.14
C GLN A 45 1.20 13.93 -1.33
N GLY A 46 1.10 12.64 -1.59
CA GLY A 46 1.55 12.11 -2.87
C GLY A 46 0.70 12.72 -3.98
N PRO A 47 1.28 13.44 -4.94
CA PRO A 47 0.51 14.05 -6.02
C PRO A 47 -0.20 13.04 -6.91
N ASP A 48 0.11 11.77 -6.78
CA ASP A 48 -0.45 10.70 -7.58
C ASP A 48 -0.74 9.48 -6.70
N LEU A 49 -1.78 9.58 -5.86
CA LEU A 49 -2.45 8.35 -5.41
C LEU A 49 -2.79 7.54 -6.66
N PRO A 50 -2.49 6.24 -6.67
CA PRO A 50 -2.81 5.40 -7.81
C PRO A 50 -4.32 5.47 -8.04
N LYS A 51 -4.73 6.16 -9.11
CA LYS A 51 -6.14 6.30 -9.46
C LYS A 51 -6.62 4.98 -10.07
N SER A 52 -7.84 4.61 -9.70
CA SER A 52 -8.56 3.56 -10.42
C SER A 52 -8.59 3.87 -11.91
N LEU A 53 -8.32 2.88 -12.75
CA LEU A 53 -8.54 3.00 -14.19
C LEU A 53 -10.02 3.18 -14.52
N LYS A 54 -10.88 2.49 -13.76
CA LYS A 54 -12.34 2.57 -13.86
C LYS A 54 -12.95 2.26 -12.50
N PRO A 55 -13.99 3.00 -12.07
CA PRO A 55 -14.75 2.64 -10.89
C PRO A 55 -15.45 1.28 -11.11
N VAL A 56 -15.60 0.52 -10.03
CA VAL A 56 -16.45 -0.68 -10.03
C VAL A 56 -17.84 -0.27 -9.61
N ILE A 57 -18.86 -0.63 -10.38
CA ILE A 57 -20.24 -0.21 -10.18
C ILE A 57 -21.12 -1.45 -10.01
N PHE A 58 -21.89 -1.48 -8.94
CA PHE A 58 -22.92 -2.50 -8.69
C PHE A 58 -24.30 -1.85 -8.58
N ASP A 59 -25.31 -2.45 -9.16
CA ASP A 59 -26.69 -2.10 -8.89
C ASP A 59 -27.09 -2.59 -7.49
N LEU A 60 -27.81 -1.77 -6.71
CA LEU A 60 -28.23 -2.15 -5.35
C LEU A 60 -29.19 -3.32 -5.31
N SER A 61 -29.83 -3.66 -6.41
CA SER A 61 -30.66 -4.85 -6.55
C SER A 61 -29.90 -6.16 -6.35
N LEU A 62 -28.56 -6.15 -6.49
CA LEU A 62 -27.67 -7.28 -6.22
C LEU A 62 -27.49 -7.55 -4.71
N PHE A 63 -28.00 -6.66 -3.87
CA PHE A 63 -27.90 -6.75 -2.40
C PHE A 63 -29.28 -6.68 -1.73
N PRO A 64 -30.23 -7.61 -2.03
CA PRO A 64 -31.59 -7.55 -1.50
C PRO A 64 -31.65 -7.73 0.02
N LYS A 65 -30.68 -8.44 0.62
CA LYS A 65 -30.67 -8.78 2.05
C LYS A 65 -29.41 -8.29 2.75
N PRO A 66 -29.46 -8.08 4.07
CA PRO A 66 -28.25 -7.92 4.88
C PRO A 66 -27.29 -9.10 4.68
N PHE A 67 -26.00 -8.79 4.64
CA PHE A 67 -24.89 -9.72 4.41
C PHE A 67 -24.82 -10.33 3.00
N ASP A 68 -25.63 -9.85 2.04
CA ASP A 68 -25.36 -10.17 0.65
C ASP A 68 -24.01 -9.61 0.25
N VAL A 69 -23.24 -10.43 -0.48
CA VAL A 69 -21.86 -10.15 -0.85
C VAL A 69 -21.66 -10.21 -2.35
N GLN A 70 -20.92 -9.24 -2.88
CA GLN A 70 -20.40 -9.27 -4.24
C GLN A 70 -18.89 -9.21 -4.23
N SER A 71 -18.26 -10.09 -4.98
CA SER A 71 -16.80 -10.05 -5.21
C SER A 71 -16.48 -9.26 -6.46
N PHE A 72 -15.36 -8.55 -6.44
CA PHE A 72 -14.90 -7.77 -7.58
C PHE A 72 -13.37 -7.73 -7.66
N ASN A 73 -12.88 -7.32 -8.81
CA ASN A 73 -11.49 -6.95 -9.01
C ASN A 73 -11.41 -5.46 -9.31
N PHE A 74 -10.59 -4.77 -8.55
CA PHE A 74 -10.33 -3.34 -8.69
C PHE A 74 -8.98 -3.15 -9.34
N THR A 75 -8.98 -2.59 -10.56
CA THR A 75 -7.75 -2.38 -11.31
C THR A 75 -7.15 -1.02 -10.97
N GLN A 76 -5.95 -1.04 -10.42
CA GLN A 76 -5.21 0.14 -10.02
C GLN A 76 -3.92 0.29 -10.83
N ILE A 77 -3.64 1.52 -11.26
CA ILE A 77 -2.34 1.85 -11.85
C ILE A 77 -1.41 2.27 -10.71
N ASN A 78 -0.41 1.48 -10.45
CA ASN A 78 0.64 1.84 -9.53
C ASN A 78 1.80 2.46 -10.30
N LYS A 79 1.96 3.78 -10.15
CA LYS A 79 3.15 4.49 -10.63
C LYS A 79 4.26 4.37 -9.59
N GLU A 80 4.66 3.16 -9.27
CA GLU A 80 5.84 2.99 -8.44
C GLU A 80 7.07 3.54 -9.17
N TYR A 81 7.90 4.27 -8.43
CA TYR A 81 9.21 4.75 -8.87
C TYR A 81 10.22 3.60 -8.99
N THR A 82 9.81 2.49 -9.57
CA THR A 82 10.70 1.39 -9.88
C THR A 82 11.20 1.55 -11.30
N ALA A 83 12.40 1.09 -11.57
CA ALA A 83 13.01 1.08 -12.89
C ALA A 83 12.19 0.30 -13.95
N LEU A 84 11.10 -0.33 -13.55
CA LEU A 84 10.21 -1.17 -14.35
C LEU A 84 8.98 -0.45 -14.90
N GLY A 85 8.77 0.84 -14.60
CA GLY A 85 7.67 1.65 -15.12
C GLY A 85 6.32 1.43 -14.40
N THR A 86 5.25 1.80 -15.07
CA THR A 86 3.87 1.73 -14.54
C THR A 86 3.42 0.28 -14.43
N GLN A 87 3.03 -0.15 -13.22
CA GLN A 87 2.45 -1.48 -13.00
C GLN A 87 0.94 -1.38 -12.83
N ILE A 88 0.23 -2.25 -13.50
CA ILE A 88 -1.21 -2.45 -13.32
C ILE A 88 -1.38 -3.60 -12.32
N ARG A 89 -2.15 -3.36 -11.26
CA ARG A 89 -2.48 -4.38 -10.26
C ARG A 89 -3.98 -4.54 -10.15
N ASP A 90 -4.42 -5.77 -10.16
CA ASP A 90 -5.80 -6.12 -9.84
C ASP A 90 -5.88 -6.51 -8.37
N ILE A 91 -6.69 -5.77 -7.63
CA ILE A 91 -6.89 -5.94 -6.21
C ILE A 91 -8.27 -6.58 -6.00
N PRO A 92 -8.33 -7.83 -5.54
CA PRO A 92 -9.61 -8.47 -5.27
C PRO A 92 -10.29 -7.80 -4.09
N GLY A 93 -11.60 -7.63 -4.17
CA GLY A 93 -12.42 -7.00 -3.14
C GLY A 93 -13.74 -7.73 -2.88
N PHE A 94 -14.33 -7.41 -1.73
CA PHE A 94 -15.70 -7.73 -1.38
C PHE A 94 -16.48 -6.45 -1.08
N ALA A 95 -17.71 -6.39 -1.56
CA ALA A 95 -18.73 -5.44 -1.12
C ALA A 95 -19.83 -6.26 -0.40
N VAL A 96 -20.08 -5.94 0.86
CA VAL A 96 -21.07 -6.62 1.72
C VAL A 96 -22.06 -5.59 2.22
N LYS A 97 -23.37 -5.85 2.08
CA LYS A 97 -24.41 -5.02 2.66
C LYS A 97 -24.52 -5.27 4.17
N LEU A 98 -24.47 -4.22 4.95
CA LEU A 98 -24.62 -4.31 6.41
C LEU A 98 -26.10 -4.24 6.82
N PRO A 99 -26.46 -4.74 8.04
CA PRO A 99 -27.83 -4.68 8.56
C PRO A 99 -28.38 -3.26 8.70
N ASN A 100 -27.52 -2.26 8.89
CA ASN A 100 -27.91 -0.84 8.97
C ASN A 100 -28.17 -0.20 7.58
N GLY A 101 -28.01 -0.97 6.49
CA GLY A 101 -28.19 -0.51 5.12
C GLY A 101 -26.93 0.07 4.47
N ASP A 102 -25.85 0.22 5.22
CA ASP A 102 -24.53 0.66 4.73
C ASP A 102 -23.74 -0.49 4.08
N PHE A 103 -22.55 -0.22 3.57
CA PHE A 103 -21.72 -1.22 2.92
C PHE A 103 -20.35 -1.35 3.60
N ALA A 104 -19.90 -2.58 3.73
CA ALA A 104 -18.53 -2.93 4.09
C ALA A 104 -17.79 -3.33 2.81
N VAL A 105 -16.88 -2.45 2.34
CA VAL A 105 -16.15 -2.65 1.07
C VAL A 105 -14.67 -2.75 1.36
N TYR A 106 -14.12 -3.95 1.23
CA TYR A 106 -12.75 -4.27 1.64
C TYR A 106 -11.96 -4.99 0.57
N SER A 107 -10.66 -4.73 0.53
CA SER A 107 -9.71 -5.57 -0.18
C SER A 107 -9.66 -6.96 0.46
N ARG A 108 -9.62 -8.00 -0.36
CA ARG A 108 -9.46 -9.39 0.08
C ARG A 108 -8.02 -9.76 0.42
N ILE A 109 -7.10 -8.82 0.37
CA ILE A 109 -5.70 -9.07 0.69
C ILE A 109 -5.51 -8.95 2.19
N CYS A 110 -5.11 -10.08 2.81
CA CYS A 110 -4.86 -10.16 4.24
C CYS A 110 -3.64 -9.30 4.64
N PRO A 111 -3.79 -8.35 5.58
CA PRO A 111 -2.69 -7.48 5.98
C PRO A 111 -1.58 -8.17 6.78
N HIS A 112 -1.70 -9.47 7.03
CA HIS A 112 -0.62 -10.26 7.65
C HIS A 112 0.52 -10.51 6.64
N LEU A 113 0.26 -11.30 5.58
CA LEU A 113 1.26 -11.69 4.58
C LEU A 113 0.69 -11.73 3.15
N GLY A 114 -0.36 -10.96 2.85
CA GLY A 114 -0.86 -10.80 1.49
C GLY A 114 -1.72 -11.93 0.95
N CYS A 115 -2.09 -12.94 1.75
CA CYS A 115 -3.01 -14.00 1.30
C CYS A 115 -4.40 -13.44 0.96
N VAL A 116 -5.06 -14.05 0.00
CA VAL A 116 -6.46 -13.72 -0.31
C VAL A 116 -7.38 -14.43 0.67
N PHE A 117 -8.20 -13.68 1.40
CA PHE A 117 -9.16 -14.23 2.35
C PHE A 117 -10.56 -14.40 1.76
N ASN A 118 -11.41 -15.12 2.47
CA ASN A 118 -12.76 -15.46 2.05
C ASN A 118 -13.82 -14.80 2.95
N TYR A 119 -15.01 -14.63 2.39
CA TYR A 119 -16.22 -14.34 3.15
C TYR A 119 -16.79 -15.66 3.69
N VAL A 120 -17.04 -15.74 4.99
CA VAL A 120 -17.60 -16.91 5.66
C VAL A 120 -18.90 -16.51 6.36
N PRO A 121 -20.06 -16.86 5.78
CA PRO A 121 -21.35 -16.44 6.30
C PRO A 121 -21.77 -17.20 7.57
N ASN A 122 -21.29 -18.42 7.76
CA ASN A 122 -21.73 -19.29 8.85
C ASN A 122 -20.68 -19.31 9.99
N PRO A 123 -21.04 -18.86 11.21
CA PRO A 123 -20.16 -18.91 12.38
C PRO A 123 -19.64 -20.31 12.73
N ASP A 124 -20.40 -21.36 12.46
CA ASP A 124 -19.97 -22.73 12.75
C ASP A 124 -18.83 -23.20 11.86
N ASP A 125 -18.79 -22.75 10.64
CA ASP A 125 -17.67 -23.05 9.71
C ASP A 125 -16.39 -22.31 10.14
N VAL A 126 -16.55 -21.10 10.67
CA VAL A 126 -15.42 -20.36 11.26
C VAL A 126 -14.92 -21.07 12.52
N ALA A 127 -15.83 -21.53 13.38
CA ALA A 127 -15.44 -22.25 14.60
C ALA A 127 -14.65 -23.53 14.31
N LYS A 128 -15.01 -24.25 13.25
CA LYS A 128 -14.33 -25.49 12.84
C LYS A 128 -13.00 -25.22 12.13
N GLY A 129 -12.97 -24.21 11.26
CA GLY A 129 -11.81 -23.97 10.39
C GLY A 129 -10.79 -22.98 10.96
N TYR A 130 -11.19 -22.08 11.87
CA TYR A 130 -10.36 -20.98 12.34
C TYR A 130 -10.18 -20.93 13.87
N ASN A 131 -10.68 -21.94 14.57
CA ASN A 131 -10.62 -22.04 16.03
C ASN A 131 -11.13 -20.76 16.76
N PHE A 132 -12.14 -20.13 16.17
CA PHE A 132 -12.77 -18.91 16.65
C PHE A 132 -14.26 -18.92 16.25
N ARG A 133 -15.17 -18.59 17.17
CA ARG A 133 -16.60 -18.52 16.91
C ARG A 133 -17.06 -17.06 16.93
N PRO A 134 -17.34 -16.45 15.77
CA PRO A 134 -17.91 -15.12 15.70
C PRO A 134 -19.43 -15.12 15.97
N ASP A 135 -19.98 -13.94 16.23
CA ASP A 135 -21.42 -13.73 16.40
C ASP A 135 -22.19 -13.64 15.07
N GLY A 136 -21.49 -13.51 13.95
CA GLY A 136 -22.09 -13.35 12.63
C GLY A 136 -21.10 -13.62 11.50
N PRO A 137 -21.46 -13.23 10.27
CA PRO A 137 -20.60 -13.35 9.10
C PRO A 137 -19.28 -12.58 9.26
N VAL A 138 -18.20 -13.16 8.79
CA VAL A 138 -16.84 -12.59 8.90
C VAL A 138 -16.06 -12.74 7.61
N PHE A 139 -14.95 -12.02 7.51
CA PHE A 139 -13.89 -12.37 6.58
C PHE A 139 -12.85 -13.22 7.31
N ALA A 140 -12.38 -14.28 6.66
CA ALA A 140 -11.45 -15.22 7.27
C ALA A 140 -10.35 -15.64 6.30
N CYS A 141 -9.10 -15.54 6.78
CA CYS A 141 -7.90 -15.83 6.00
C CYS A 141 -7.42 -17.27 6.29
N PRO A 142 -7.39 -18.16 5.30
CA PRO A 142 -7.04 -19.56 5.53
C PRO A 142 -5.53 -19.79 5.78
N CYS A 143 -4.68 -18.82 5.43
CA CYS A 143 -3.23 -19.02 5.53
C CYS A 143 -2.75 -19.10 6.99
N HIS A 144 -3.18 -18.16 7.83
CA HIS A 144 -2.75 -18.07 9.23
C HIS A 144 -3.92 -17.78 10.17
N LEU A 145 -5.14 -18.08 9.73
CA LEU A 145 -6.37 -18.07 10.52
C LEU A 145 -6.75 -16.70 11.10
N SER A 146 -6.37 -15.61 10.41
CA SER A 146 -6.87 -14.28 10.79
C SER A 146 -8.35 -14.14 10.44
N VAL A 147 -9.14 -13.64 11.39
CA VAL A 147 -10.58 -13.39 11.26
C VAL A 147 -10.88 -11.93 11.48
N PHE A 148 -11.70 -11.35 10.61
CA PHE A 148 -12.05 -9.93 10.60
C PHE A 148 -13.57 -9.76 10.74
N ASP A 149 -14.01 -9.00 11.74
CA ASP A 149 -15.42 -8.72 11.99
C ASP A 149 -15.94 -7.64 11.02
N ILE A 150 -16.84 -8.03 10.13
CA ILE A 150 -17.39 -7.14 9.09
C ILE A 150 -18.24 -6.02 9.72
N GLN A 151 -18.94 -6.29 10.83
CA GLN A 151 -19.81 -5.33 11.49
C GLN A 151 -19.04 -4.33 12.37
N LYS A 152 -17.79 -4.67 12.73
CA LYS A 152 -16.88 -3.82 13.50
C LYS A 152 -15.75 -3.27 12.63
N GLU A 153 -16.10 -2.72 11.49
CA GLU A 153 -15.16 -2.07 10.57
C GLU A 153 -13.94 -2.91 10.16
N GLY A 154 -14.12 -4.24 10.08
CA GLY A 154 -13.05 -5.16 9.72
C GLY A 154 -12.05 -5.42 10.84
N GLU A 155 -12.41 -5.13 12.10
CA GLU A 155 -11.58 -5.38 13.27
C GLU A 155 -11.03 -6.81 13.28
N VAL A 156 -9.77 -6.97 13.65
CA VAL A 156 -9.13 -8.27 13.80
C VAL A 156 -9.61 -8.89 15.10
N VAL A 157 -10.45 -9.91 15.01
CA VAL A 157 -11.01 -10.61 16.18
C VAL A 157 -10.29 -11.91 16.52
N SER A 158 -9.48 -12.43 15.58
CA SER A 158 -8.62 -13.60 15.81
C SER A 158 -7.47 -13.62 14.80
N GLY A 159 -6.36 -14.27 15.18
CA GLY A 159 -5.19 -14.48 14.32
C GLY A 159 -4.18 -13.36 14.30
N PRO A 160 -3.10 -13.50 13.50
CA PRO A 160 -1.90 -12.65 13.59
C PRO A 160 -1.96 -11.38 12.75
N ALA A 161 -3.06 -11.06 12.05
CA ALA A 161 -3.15 -9.83 11.26
C ALA A 161 -2.97 -8.60 12.16
N PRO A 162 -2.08 -7.64 11.80
CA PRO A 162 -1.76 -6.50 12.66
C PRO A 162 -2.80 -5.37 12.59
N ARG A 163 -3.72 -5.41 11.63
CA ARG A 163 -4.72 -4.37 11.37
C ARG A 163 -5.90 -4.90 10.54
N PRO A 164 -7.00 -4.14 10.44
CA PRO A 164 -8.09 -4.43 9.49
C PRO A 164 -7.60 -4.48 8.04
N PRO A 165 -8.31 -5.18 7.14
CA PRO A 165 -8.11 -5.09 5.71
C PRO A 165 -8.32 -3.67 5.20
N ARG A 166 -7.68 -3.29 4.10
CA ARG A 166 -7.84 -1.98 3.49
C ARG A 166 -9.26 -1.79 2.99
N LYS A 167 -9.84 -0.62 3.29
CA LYS A 167 -11.17 -0.22 2.83
C LYS A 167 -11.09 0.36 1.42
N PHE A 168 -12.12 0.12 0.63
CA PHE A 168 -12.34 0.88 -0.59
C PHE A 168 -13.19 2.12 -0.32
N VAL A 169 -12.89 3.18 -1.02
CA VAL A 169 -13.71 4.40 -1.04
C VAL A 169 -14.88 4.17 -1.97
N TYR A 170 -16.07 4.33 -1.48
CA TYR A 170 -17.30 4.15 -2.26
C TYR A 170 -18.32 5.26 -2.01
N LYS A 171 -19.28 5.36 -2.91
CA LYS A 171 -20.47 6.19 -2.79
C LYS A 171 -21.68 5.40 -3.24
N VAL A 172 -22.82 5.71 -2.65
CA VAL A 172 -24.12 5.20 -3.11
C VAL A 172 -24.85 6.35 -3.79
N GLU A 173 -25.07 6.23 -5.09
CA GLU A 173 -25.76 7.24 -5.90
C GLU A 173 -26.55 6.57 -7.02
N ASN A 174 -27.70 7.13 -7.38
CA ASN A 174 -28.56 6.63 -8.46
C ASN A 174 -28.88 5.14 -8.38
N ASN A 175 -29.16 4.61 -7.19
CA ASN A 175 -29.40 3.20 -6.93
C ASN A 175 -28.20 2.29 -7.26
N GLN A 176 -26.99 2.84 -7.24
CA GLN A 176 -25.75 2.14 -7.52
C GLN A 176 -24.72 2.32 -6.40
N LEU A 177 -23.96 1.28 -6.13
CA LEU A 177 -22.76 1.32 -5.31
C LEU A 177 -21.56 1.54 -6.24
N VAL A 178 -20.94 2.71 -6.16
CA VAL A 178 -19.78 3.10 -6.98
C VAL A 178 -18.53 3.07 -6.13
N ILE A 179 -17.61 2.15 -6.44
CA ILE A 179 -16.32 1.98 -5.77
C ILE A 179 -15.26 2.66 -6.61
N SER A 180 -14.68 3.73 -6.09
CA SER A 180 -13.84 4.65 -6.85
C SER A 180 -12.36 4.54 -6.56
N ASP A 181 -11.98 4.14 -5.36
CA ASP A 181 -10.57 4.14 -4.93
C ASP A 181 -10.33 3.15 -3.78
N LEU A 182 -9.07 2.91 -3.45
CA LEU A 182 -8.64 2.17 -2.28
C LEU A 182 -8.01 3.15 -1.29
N GLU A 183 -8.30 3.02 0.00
CA GLU A 183 -7.72 3.90 1.02
C GLU A 183 -6.19 3.99 0.90
N SER A 184 -5.65 5.19 1.09
CA SER A 184 -4.22 5.44 1.08
C SER A 184 -3.59 4.92 2.39
N GLY A 185 -2.49 4.21 2.25
CA GLY A 185 -1.69 3.76 3.38
C GLY A 185 -1.78 2.26 3.65
N GLY A 186 -0.62 1.67 3.73
CA GLY A 186 -0.42 0.27 4.04
C GLY A 186 0.14 -0.53 2.86
N VAL A 187 1.27 -1.15 3.12
CA VAL A 187 1.81 -2.20 2.28
C VAL A 187 0.77 -3.32 2.27
N ALA A 188 0.29 -3.71 1.10
CA ALA A 188 -0.40 -4.97 0.92
C ALA A 188 0.63 -6.05 1.05
#